data_d49b21991b90ee12d5bb9512fb96d738
#
_entry.id   d49b21991b90ee12d5bb9512fb96d738
#
_cell.length_a   1.000
_cell.length_b   1.000
_cell.length_c   1.000
_cell.angle_alpha   90.00
_cell.angle_beta   90.00
_cell.angle_gamma   90.00
#
_symmetry.space_group_name_H-M   'P 1'
#
loop_
_entity.id
_entity.type
_entity.pdbx_description
1 polymer ?
#
loop_
_entity_poly.entity_id
_entity_poly.type
_entity_poly.pdbx_seq_one_letter_code
_entity_poly.pdbx_strand_id
1 'polypeptide(L)'
;MNLRTKIGVVAVLLSTLTVQAQNIPFRKAEIKETMKKVADWQIANPNKGAEHGDLSWTNAVLYVGMLDWAELAEREDGNKDYFKWLTRIGSRNGWQPDKRMYHADDIAVSQLFIDLYRKYKNKYMLNPTIARTDWVMKNPPTDDFKLDYRKPETLERWTWCDALFMAPPVYTKLYVLTGDKKYIKFMNREYKATYDHLFDKEENLFYRPNLFYIRQ
;
A
#
# COMPACT_ATOMS: atom_id res chain seq x y z
N MET A 1 -64.11 43.75 36.60
CA MET A 1 -64.19 42.45 35.91
C MET A 1 -62.77 42.10 35.37
N ASN A 2 -62.01 41.26 36.13
CA ASN A 2 -60.61 41.05 35.93
C ASN A 2 -60.37 39.75 35.07
N LEU A 3 -59.87 39.94 33.93
CA LEU A 3 -59.44 38.83 33.04
C LEU A 3 -58.00 38.45 33.36
N ARG A 4 -57.80 37.37 34.09
CA ARG A 4 -56.49 36.85 34.36
C ARG A 4 -56.06 35.95 33.18
N THR A 5 -55.16 36.45 32.38
CA THR A 5 -54.47 35.67 31.29
C THR A 5 -53.52 34.73 31.95
N LYS A 6 -53.73 33.40 31.80
CA LYS A 6 -52.78 32.37 32.18
C LYS A 6 -51.78 32.22 31.05
N ILE A 7 -50.52 32.63 31.27
CA ILE A 7 -49.41 32.34 30.40
C ILE A 7 -48.91 30.94 30.76
N GLY A 8 -49.18 29.98 29.88
CA GLY A 8 -48.63 28.66 30.00
C GLY A 8 -47.17 28.67 29.49
N VAL A 9 -46.23 28.44 30.41
CA VAL A 9 -44.83 28.22 30.03
C VAL A 9 -44.72 26.80 29.51
N VAL A 10 -44.55 26.66 28.19
CA VAL A 10 -44.19 25.40 27.56
C VAL A 10 -42.67 25.25 27.72
N ALA A 11 -42.25 24.45 28.67
CA ALA A 11 -40.88 24.05 28.81
C ALA A 11 -40.55 23.03 27.69
N VAL A 12 -39.91 23.49 26.62
CA VAL A 12 -39.33 22.62 25.60
C VAL A 12 -38.09 21.99 26.21
N LEU A 13 -38.20 20.74 26.65
CA LEU A 13 -37.06 19.89 26.98
C LEU A 13 -36.33 19.56 25.69
N LEU A 14 -35.33 20.37 25.34
CA LEU A 14 -34.31 20.02 24.41
C LEU A 14 -33.46 18.92 25.05
N SER A 15 -33.80 17.66 24.80
CA SER A 15 -32.91 16.54 25.02
C SER A 15 -31.77 16.65 24.01
N THR A 16 -30.70 17.29 24.40
CA THR A 16 -29.40 17.17 23.70
C THR A 16 -28.97 15.72 23.83
N LEU A 17 -29.24 14.95 22.79
CA LEU A 17 -28.54 13.67 22.56
C LEU A 17 -27.06 14.01 22.34
N THR A 18 -26.33 14.14 23.45
CA THR A 18 -24.89 14.07 23.39
C THR A 18 -24.56 12.65 22.91
N VAL A 19 -24.28 12.50 21.62
CA VAL A 19 -23.53 11.35 21.11
C VAL A 19 -22.19 11.44 21.81
N GLN A 20 -22.09 10.83 22.98
CA GLN A 20 -20.79 10.49 23.54
C GLN A 20 -20.14 9.55 22.54
N ALA A 21 -19.23 10.09 21.74
CA ALA A 21 -18.24 9.25 21.12
C ALA A 21 -17.63 8.46 22.26
N GLN A 22 -18.01 7.20 22.38
CA GLN A 22 -17.41 6.31 23.34
C GLN A 22 -15.92 6.30 22.96
N ASN A 23 -15.10 6.97 23.76
CA ASN A 23 -13.67 6.70 23.80
C ASN A 23 -13.52 5.24 24.24
N ILE A 24 -13.69 4.33 23.29
CA ILE A 24 -13.32 2.93 23.50
C ILE A 24 -11.82 2.99 23.61
N PRO A 25 -11.22 2.84 24.79
CA PRO A 25 -9.79 2.77 24.89
C PRO A 25 -9.39 1.52 24.14
N PHE A 26 -8.77 1.68 22.95
CA PHE A 26 -8.22 0.56 22.21
C PHE A 26 -7.18 -0.09 23.09
N ARG A 27 -7.52 -1.20 23.73
CA ARG A 27 -6.58 -1.95 24.54
C ARG A 27 -5.59 -2.64 23.61
N LYS A 28 -4.31 -2.45 23.87
CA LYS A 28 -3.24 -3.05 23.07
C LYS A 28 -3.45 -4.56 22.85
N ALA A 29 -3.91 -5.27 23.88
CA ALA A 29 -4.18 -6.71 23.81
C ALA A 29 -5.34 -7.03 22.83
N GLU A 30 -6.42 -6.27 22.83
CA GLU A 30 -7.57 -6.46 21.93
C GLU A 30 -7.20 -6.18 20.46
N ILE A 31 -6.38 -5.14 20.22
CA ILE A 31 -5.84 -4.85 18.89
C ILE A 31 -4.98 -6.01 18.43
N LYS A 32 -4.04 -6.48 19.26
CA LYS A 32 -3.16 -7.62 18.95
C LYS A 32 -3.97 -8.89 18.64
N GLU A 33 -4.99 -9.18 19.42
CA GLU A 33 -5.86 -10.34 19.19
C GLU A 33 -6.61 -10.23 17.86
N THR A 34 -7.12 -9.06 17.53
CA THR A 34 -7.80 -8.81 16.24
C THR A 34 -6.84 -8.97 15.07
N MET A 35 -5.64 -8.38 15.14
CA MET A 35 -4.59 -8.56 14.14
C MET A 35 -4.25 -10.02 13.93
N LYS A 36 -4.11 -10.79 15.04
CA LYS A 36 -3.86 -12.22 14.99
C LYS A 36 -4.97 -12.96 14.25
N LYS A 37 -6.23 -12.71 14.59
CA LYS A 37 -7.38 -13.36 13.92
C LYS A 37 -7.38 -13.11 12.42
N VAL A 38 -7.13 -11.87 12.00
CA VAL A 38 -7.04 -11.49 10.57
C VAL A 38 -5.89 -12.22 9.88
N ALA A 39 -4.71 -12.22 10.49
CA ALA A 39 -3.53 -12.89 9.94
C ALA A 39 -3.72 -14.42 9.84
N ASP A 40 -4.26 -15.05 10.87
CA ASP A 40 -4.55 -16.48 10.87
C ASP A 40 -5.59 -16.84 9.81
N TRP A 41 -6.63 -16.03 9.67
CA TRP A 41 -7.64 -16.21 8.61
C TRP A 41 -7.02 -16.14 7.23
N GLN A 42 -6.16 -15.16 6.99
CA GLN A 42 -5.49 -14.97 5.70
C GLN A 42 -4.61 -16.17 5.33
N ILE A 43 -3.89 -16.73 6.32
CA ILE A 43 -3.07 -17.93 6.10
C ILE A 43 -3.94 -19.17 5.81
N ALA A 44 -5.06 -19.30 6.51
CA ALA A 44 -5.97 -20.43 6.33
C ALA A 44 -6.78 -20.35 5.02
N ASN A 45 -6.91 -19.16 4.45
CA ASN A 45 -7.70 -18.91 3.24
C ASN A 45 -6.87 -18.22 2.14
N PRO A 46 -5.74 -18.79 1.72
CA PRO A 46 -4.90 -18.17 0.71
C PRO A 46 -5.65 -18.12 -0.63
N ASN A 47 -5.80 -16.93 -1.17
CA ASN A 47 -6.38 -16.69 -2.49
C ASN A 47 -7.77 -17.34 -2.73
N LYS A 48 -8.53 -17.59 -1.68
CA LYS A 48 -9.85 -18.22 -1.79
C LYS A 48 -10.82 -17.24 -2.45
N GLY A 49 -11.12 -17.50 -3.73
CA GLY A 49 -11.99 -16.65 -4.55
C GLY A 49 -11.31 -15.37 -5.06
N ALA A 50 -9.99 -15.25 -4.94
CA ALA A 50 -9.26 -14.08 -5.43
C ALA A 50 -8.89 -14.26 -6.90
N GLU A 51 -9.23 -13.27 -7.71
CA GLU A 51 -8.78 -13.14 -9.10
C GLU A 51 -7.28 -12.77 -9.20
N HIS A 52 -6.62 -12.58 -8.06
CA HIS A 52 -5.27 -12.04 -7.96
C HIS A 52 -4.26 -13.11 -7.53
N GLY A 53 -3.22 -13.28 -8.35
CA GLY A 53 -2.09 -14.17 -8.04
C GLY A 53 -1.20 -13.62 -6.93
N ASP A 54 -0.26 -14.45 -6.46
CA ASP A 54 0.66 -14.12 -5.36
C ASP A 54 1.44 -12.82 -5.55
N LEU A 55 1.77 -12.47 -6.79
CA LEU A 55 2.63 -11.31 -7.10
C LEU A 55 1.82 -10.04 -7.40
N SER A 56 0.49 -10.13 -7.41
CA SER A 56 -0.35 -8.96 -7.70
C SER A 56 -0.22 -7.89 -6.61
N TRP A 57 -0.49 -6.65 -6.98
CA TRP A 57 -0.42 -5.50 -6.10
C TRP A 57 -1.28 -5.64 -4.83
N THR A 58 -2.47 -6.26 -4.94
CA THR A 58 -3.36 -6.49 -3.80
C THR A 58 -2.72 -7.35 -2.73
N ASN A 59 -2.06 -8.43 -3.17
CA ASN A 59 -1.33 -9.31 -2.28
C ASN A 59 -0.02 -8.66 -1.80
N ALA A 60 0.65 -7.86 -2.64
CA ALA A 60 1.84 -7.12 -2.22
C ALA A 60 1.54 -6.18 -1.03
N VAL A 61 0.41 -5.47 -1.08
CA VAL A 61 -0.04 -4.61 0.04
C VAL A 61 -0.37 -5.43 1.28
N LEU A 62 -1.07 -6.56 1.12
CA LEU A 62 -1.33 -7.49 2.22
C LEU A 62 -0.02 -7.96 2.88
N TYR A 63 1.00 -8.30 2.08
CA TYR A 63 2.26 -8.82 2.62
C TYR A 63 3.04 -7.78 3.43
N VAL A 64 2.90 -6.49 3.14
CA VAL A 64 3.49 -5.43 3.98
C VAL A 64 2.89 -5.51 5.39
N GLY A 65 1.57 -5.54 5.51
CA GLY A 65 0.91 -5.68 6.82
C GLY A 65 1.20 -7.02 7.51
N MET A 66 1.25 -8.11 6.74
CA MET A 66 1.59 -9.44 7.28
C MET A 66 3.03 -9.54 7.76
N LEU A 67 3.95 -8.76 7.16
CA LEU A 67 5.34 -8.69 7.59
C LEU A 67 5.46 -7.99 8.94
N ASP A 68 4.80 -6.84 9.11
CA ASP A 68 4.76 -6.11 10.38
C ASP A 68 4.15 -7.00 11.49
N TRP A 69 3.09 -7.75 11.15
CA TRP A 69 2.53 -8.73 12.07
C TRP A 69 3.52 -9.85 12.39
N ALA A 70 4.23 -10.39 11.41
CA ALA A 70 5.21 -11.44 11.60
C ALA A 70 6.35 -11.00 12.54
N GLU A 71 6.82 -9.76 12.41
CA GLU A 71 7.82 -9.17 13.30
C GLU A 71 7.30 -9.03 14.73
N LEU A 72 6.07 -8.56 14.89
CA LEU A 72 5.43 -8.44 16.20
C LEU A 72 5.25 -9.81 16.86
N ALA A 73 4.73 -10.79 16.13
CA ALA A 73 4.46 -12.15 16.64
C ALA A 73 5.75 -12.89 16.99
N GLU A 74 6.82 -12.74 16.21
CA GLU A 74 8.11 -13.34 16.56
C GLU A 74 8.71 -12.68 17.80
N ARG A 75 8.67 -11.34 17.88
CA ARG A 75 9.25 -10.60 19.01
C ARG A 75 8.53 -10.85 20.33
N GLU A 76 7.20 -10.90 20.32
CA GLU A 76 6.40 -10.99 21.55
C GLU A 76 6.05 -12.43 21.93
N ASP A 77 5.84 -13.30 20.94
CA ASP A 77 5.30 -14.65 21.16
C ASP A 77 6.27 -15.76 20.70
N GLY A 78 7.43 -15.41 20.12
CA GLY A 78 8.35 -16.37 19.51
C GLY A 78 7.80 -17.08 18.26
N ASN A 79 6.66 -16.62 17.74
CA ASN A 79 5.97 -17.27 16.61
C ASN A 79 6.60 -16.88 15.28
N LYS A 80 7.18 -17.85 14.60
CA LYS A 80 7.84 -17.67 13.29
C LYS A 80 7.00 -18.16 12.10
N ASP A 81 5.78 -18.63 12.32
CA ASP A 81 5.00 -19.28 11.25
C ASP A 81 4.54 -18.30 10.19
N TYR A 82 4.30 -17.03 10.56
CA TYR A 82 3.98 -15.95 9.61
C TYR A 82 5.16 -15.68 8.68
N PHE A 83 6.38 -15.62 9.18
CA PHE A 83 7.58 -15.53 8.36
C PHE A 83 7.78 -16.74 7.44
N LYS A 84 7.50 -17.94 7.92
CA LYS A 84 7.56 -19.15 7.09
C LYS A 84 6.55 -19.08 5.94
N TRP A 85 5.34 -18.58 6.22
CA TRP A 85 4.31 -18.39 5.20
C TRP A 85 4.76 -17.37 4.13
N LEU A 86 5.23 -16.18 4.53
CA LEU A 86 5.74 -15.15 3.63
C LEU A 86 6.94 -15.66 2.80
N THR A 87 7.86 -16.40 3.43
CA THR A 87 9.02 -16.98 2.73
C THR A 87 8.59 -17.99 1.65
N ARG A 88 7.55 -18.81 1.93
CA ARG A 88 7.01 -19.74 0.93
C ARG A 88 6.45 -19.04 -0.29
N ILE A 89 5.83 -17.86 -0.14
CA ILE A 89 5.34 -17.05 -1.25
C ILE A 89 6.51 -16.64 -2.16
N GLY A 90 7.56 -16.06 -1.60
CA GLY A 90 8.74 -15.69 -2.38
C GLY A 90 9.41 -16.89 -3.05
N SER A 91 9.59 -17.99 -2.31
CA SER A 91 10.27 -19.19 -2.81
C SER A 91 9.53 -19.84 -3.99
N ARG A 92 8.21 -20.01 -3.92
CA ARG A 92 7.43 -20.62 -5.01
C ARG A 92 7.34 -19.76 -6.27
N ASN A 93 7.57 -18.46 -6.13
CA ASN A 93 7.61 -17.52 -7.25
C ASN A 93 9.04 -17.13 -7.67
N GLY A 94 10.06 -17.85 -7.18
CA GLY A 94 11.46 -17.59 -7.53
C GLY A 94 11.94 -16.19 -7.16
N TRP A 95 11.28 -15.53 -6.21
CA TRP A 95 11.58 -14.16 -5.76
C TRP A 95 11.46 -13.10 -6.85
N GLN A 96 10.73 -13.41 -7.93
CA GLN A 96 10.56 -12.51 -9.07
C GLN A 96 9.45 -11.49 -8.78
N PRO A 97 9.64 -10.21 -9.16
CA PRO A 97 8.52 -9.29 -9.35
C PRO A 97 7.54 -9.81 -10.41
N ASP A 98 6.33 -9.26 -10.48
CA ASP A 98 5.37 -9.70 -11.48
C ASP A 98 5.80 -9.29 -12.91
N LYS A 99 5.01 -9.57 -13.92
CA LYS A 99 5.42 -9.69 -15.34
C LYS A 99 5.75 -8.36 -16.01
N ARG A 100 4.97 -7.29 -15.73
CA ARG A 100 5.12 -5.99 -16.40
C ARG A 100 6.37 -5.27 -15.91
N MET A 101 7.31 -5.03 -16.82
CA MET A 101 8.66 -4.58 -16.46
C MET A 101 8.69 -3.26 -15.70
N TYR A 102 7.94 -2.27 -16.16
CA TYR A 102 7.93 -0.92 -15.59
C TYR A 102 6.83 -0.67 -14.55
N HIS A 103 5.79 -1.50 -14.55
CA HIS A 103 4.56 -1.22 -13.81
C HIS A 103 4.80 -1.18 -12.30
N ALA A 104 4.29 -0.13 -11.66
CA ALA A 104 4.44 0.08 -10.23
C ALA A 104 3.84 -1.06 -9.39
N ASP A 105 2.69 -1.58 -9.80
CA ASP A 105 2.02 -2.70 -9.14
C ASP A 105 2.87 -3.96 -9.14
N ASP A 106 3.52 -4.24 -10.28
CA ASP A 106 4.25 -5.49 -10.50
C ASP A 106 5.56 -5.56 -9.71
N ILE A 107 6.13 -4.40 -9.35
CA ILE A 107 7.31 -4.35 -8.48
C ILE A 107 6.97 -4.28 -6.99
N ALA A 108 5.72 -3.98 -6.64
CA ALA A 108 5.31 -3.75 -5.25
C ALA A 108 5.61 -4.93 -4.32
N VAL A 109 5.48 -6.17 -4.81
CA VAL A 109 5.80 -7.39 -4.05
C VAL A 109 7.26 -7.47 -3.64
N SER A 110 8.16 -6.77 -4.32
CA SER A 110 9.57 -6.70 -3.96
C SER A 110 9.83 -6.06 -2.60
N GLN A 111 8.86 -5.32 -2.05
CA GLN A 111 8.95 -4.83 -0.68
C GLN A 111 9.11 -5.99 0.31
N LEU A 112 8.27 -7.04 0.16
CA LEU A 112 8.38 -8.26 0.93
C LEU A 112 9.75 -8.94 0.76
N PHE A 113 10.23 -9.06 -0.49
CA PHE A 113 11.48 -9.77 -0.77
C PHE A 113 12.70 -9.06 -0.17
N ILE A 114 12.73 -7.74 -0.22
CA ILE A 114 13.79 -6.93 0.40
C ILE A 114 13.79 -7.11 1.92
N ASP A 115 12.63 -7.08 2.56
CA ASP A 115 12.55 -7.19 4.02
C ASP A 115 12.88 -8.61 4.49
N LEU A 116 12.47 -9.65 3.77
CA LEU A 116 12.91 -11.01 4.02
C LEU A 116 14.42 -11.19 3.83
N TYR A 117 15.00 -10.54 2.80
CA TYR A 117 16.46 -10.49 2.66
C TYR A 117 17.12 -9.79 3.85
N ARG A 118 16.58 -8.68 4.34
CA ARG A 118 17.14 -7.99 5.52
C ARG A 118 17.19 -8.90 6.73
N LYS A 119 16.20 -9.78 6.89
CA LYS A 119 16.12 -10.76 7.97
C LYS A 119 17.06 -11.94 7.77
N TYR A 120 17.00 -12.60 6.62
CA TYR A 120 17.66 -13.88 6.37
C TYR A 120 19.02 -13.79 5.66
N LYS A 121 19.35 -12.63 5.08
CA LYS A 121 20.61 -12.37 4.34
C LYS A 121 20.84 -13.31 3.15
N ASN A 122 19.79 -13.93 2.63
CA ASN A 122 19.86 -14.81 1.46
C ASN A 122 19.72 -13.99 0.17
N LYS A 123 20.79 -13.88 -0.61
CA LYS A 123 20.84 -13.08 -1.83
C LYS A 123 19.82 -13.49 -2.90
N TYR A 124 19.40 -14.75 -2.92
CA TYR A 124 18.33 -15.19 -3.84
C TYR A 124 17.02 -14.41 -3.66
N MET A 125 16.74 -13.95 -2.45
CA MET A 125 15.55 -13.15 -2.15
C MET A 125 15.61 -11.73 -2.74
N LEU A 126 16.82 -11.22 -2.98
CA LEU A 126 17.04 -9.82 -3.37
C LEU A 126 17.43 -9.65 -4.84
N ASN A 127 18.24 -10.56 -5.37
CA ASN A 127 18.85 -10.42 -6.69
C ASN A 127 17.85 -10.15 -7.82
N PRO A 128 16.68 -10.80 -7.90
CA PRO A 128 15.70 -10.50 -8.96
C PRO A 128 15.15 -9.07 -8.89
N THR A 129 14.93 -8.55 -7.68
CA THR A 129 14.51 -7.15 -7.50
C THR A 129 15.59 -6.18 -7.97
N ILE A 130 16.86 -6.42 -7.61
CA ILE A 130 17.99 -5.61 -8.09
C ILE A 130 18.07 -5.66 -9.60
N ALA A 131 18.00 -6.85 -10.19
CA ALA A 131 18.05 -7.01 -11.64
C ALA A 131 16.94 -6.24 -12.37
N ARG A 132 15.69 -6.32 -11.85
CA ARG A 132 14.55 -5.59 -12.38
C ARG A 132 14.76 -4.07 -12.28
N THR A 133 15.11 -3.57 -11.11
CA THR A 133 15.26 -2.13 -10.90
C THR A 133 16.44 -1.56 -11.67
N ASP A 134 17.56 -2.27 -11.75
CA ASP A 134 18.72 -1.85 -12.52
C ASP A 134 18.42 -1.81 -14.03
N TRP A 135 17.67 -2.78 -14.53
CA TRP A 135 17.25 -2.80 -15.92
C TRP A 135 16.33 -1.61 -16.23
N VAL A 136 15.31 -1.35 -15.42
CA VAL A 136 14.39 -0.20 -15.57
C VAL A 136 15.16 1.13 -15.57
N MET A 137 16.12 1.28 -14.67
CA MET A 137 16.92 2.52 -14.60
C MET A 137 17.83 2.73 -15.81
N LYS A 138 18.32 1.64 -16.42
CA LYS A 138 19.14 1.67 -17.66
C LYS A 138 18.30 1.89 -18.92
N ASN A 139 17.05 1.48 -18.89
CA ASN A 139 16.11 1.55 -20.00
C ASN A 139 14.86 2.30 -19.53
N PRO A 140 14.96 3.60 -19.21
CA PRO A 140 13.81 4.33 -18.66
C PRO A 140 12.68 4.38 -19.68
N PRO A 141 11.41 4.36 -19.23
CA PRO A 141 10.27 4.50 -20.12
C PRO A 141 10.34 5.83 -20.85
N THR A 142 9.97 5.84 -22.12
CA THR A 142 10.08 7.01 -23.02
C THR A 142 8.76 7.72 -23.23
N ASP A 143 7.66 7.12 -22.81
CA ASP A 143 6.32 7.66 -22.94
C ASP A 143 6.11 8.90 -22.06
N ASP A 144 5.24 9.77 -22.53
CA ASP A 144 4.66 10.81 -21.70
C ASP A 144 3.58 10.22 -20.78
N PHE A 145 3.02 11.01 -19.87
CA PHE A 145 1.97 10.55 -18.96
C PHE A 145 0.59 10.42 -19.62
N LYS A 146 0.48 10.48 -20.96
CA LYS A 146 -0.79 10.30 -21.67
C LYS A 146 -1.21 8.85 -21.65
N LEU A 147 -2.26 8.59 -20.89
CA LEU A 147 -2.80 7.25 -20.72
C LEU A 147 -3.72 6.89 -21.88
N ASP A 148 -3.36 5.87 -22.65
CA ASP A 148 -4.25 5.23 -23.63
C ASP A 148 -4.35 3.74 -23.28
N TYR A 149 -5.48 3.31 -22.75
CA TYR A 149 -5.71 1.92 -22.35
C TYR A 149 -5.59 0.90 -23.48
N ARG A 150 -5.62 1.36 -24.74
CA ARG A 150 -5.40 0.51 -25.92
C ARG A 150 -3.93 0.28 -26.20
N LYS A 151 -3.05 1.01 -25.51
CA LYS A 151 -1.60 0.98 -25.66
C LYS A 151 -0.95 0.59 -24.34
N PRO A 152 -0.61 -0.69 -24.15
CA PRO A 152 -0.04 -1.18 -22.88
C PRO A 152 1.22 -0.42 -22.43
N GLU A 153 2.01 0.09 -23.37
CA GLU A 153 3.22 0.88 -23.09
C GLU A 153 2.92 2.17 -22.33
N THR A 154 1.75 2.77 -22.49
CA THR A 154 1.36 3.99 -21.77
C THR A 154 1.05 3.74 -20.30
N LEU A 155 0.90 2.46 -19.90
CA LEU A 155 0.73 2.03 -18.51
C LEU A 155 2.05 1.75 -17.80
N GLU A 156 3.16 1.86 -18.49
CA GLU A 156 4.48 1.48 -17.97
C GLU A 156 5.04 2.51 -17.02
N ARG A 157 4.73 3.78 -17.21
CA ARG A 157 5.08 4.82 -16.25
C ARG A 157 4.16 4.80 -15.04
N TRP A 158 4.56 5.51 -13.99
CA TRP A 158 3.72 5.66 -12.77
C TRP A 158 2.58 6.66 -13.02
N THR A 159 1.68 6.29 -13.93
CA THR A 159 0.59 7.15 -14.43
C THR A 159 -0.63 7.23 -13.52
N TRP A 160 -0.66 6.42 -12.46
CA TRP A 160 -1.72 6.41 -11.47
C TRP A 160 -1.20 6.88 -10.11
N CYS A 161 -2.05 7.51 -9.31
CA CYS A 161 -1.63 8.04 -8.00
C CYS A 161 -1.21 6.93 -7.01
N ASP A 162 -1.80 5.75 -7.09
CA ASP A 162 -1.42 4.58 -6.29
C ASP A 162 0.00 4.08 -6.58
N ALA A 163 0.51 4.34 -7.79
CA ALA A 163 1.91 4.06 -8.11
C ALA A 163 2.89 4.71 -7.13
N LEU A 164 2.53 5.87 -6.55
CA LEU A 164 3.33 6.56 -5.52
C LEU A 164 3.45 5.78 -4.21
N PHE A 165 2.57 4.82 -3.97
CA PHE A 165 2.65 3.88 -2.85
C PHE A 165 3.34 2.56 -3.26
N MET A 166 3.14 2.09 -4.49
CA MET A 166 3.56 0.76 -4.92
C MET A 166 5.08 0.65 -5.17
N ALA A 167 5.62 1.50 -6.05
CA ALA A 167 7.01 1.40 -6.49
C ALA A 167 8.03 2.16 -5.61
N PRO A 168 7.78 3.39 -5.14
CA PRO A 168 8.76 4.18 -4.41
C PRO A 168 9.36 3.49 -3.18
N PRO A 169 8.59 2.75 -2.36
CA PRO A 169 9.16 2.03 -1.21
C PRO A 169 10.22 1.00 -1.61
N VAL A 170 10.09 0.35 -2.76
CA VAL A 170 11.08 -0.64 -3.25
C VAL A 170 12.41 0.04 -3.50
N TYR A 171 12.43 1.14 -4.25
CA TYR A 171 13.66 1.89 -4.54
C TYR A 171 14.27 2.52 -3.27
N THR A 172 13.43 3.03 -2.39
CA THR A 172 13.88 3.58 -1.11
C THR A 172 14.52 2.51 -0.23
N LYS A 173 13.90 1.33 -0.10
CA LYS A 173 14.47 0.19 0.64
C LYS A 173 15.79 -0.28 0.02
N LEU A 174 15.90 -0.30 -1.31
CA LEU A 174 17.17 -0.62 -1.99
C LEU A 174 18.25 0.42 -1.70
N TYR A 175 17.92 1.71 -1.72
CA TYR A 175 18.86 2.75 -1.34
C TYR A 175 19.34 2.58 0.11
N VAL A 176 18.43 2.40 1.05
CA VAL A 176 18.78 2.18 2.47
C VAL A 176 19.66 0.95 2.66
N LEU A 177 19.41 -0.10 1.88
CA LEU A 177 20.12 -1.36 1.98
C LEU A 177 21.54 -1.30 1.38
N THR A 178 21.69 -0.61 0.24
CA THR A 178 22.92 -0.63 -0.56
C THR A 178 23.78 0.62 -0.42
N GLY A 179 23.18 1.74 0.02
CA GLY A 179 23.82 3.06 0.00
C GLY A 179 23.92 3.68 -1.41
N ASP A 180 23.52 2.96 -2.46
CA ASP A 180 23.64 3.44 -3.84
C ASP A 180 22.56 4.48 -4.17
N LYS A 181 23.00 5.71 -4.36
CA LYS A 181 22.14 6.87 -4.64
C LYS A 181 21.38 6.78 -5.97
N LYS A 182 21.72 5.84 -6.87
CA LYS A 182 21.00 5.66 -8.14
C LYS A 182 19.52 5.37 -7.89
N TYR A 183 19.19 4.54 -6.89
CA TYR A 183 17.82 4.16 -6.55
C TYR A 183 16.98 5.36 -6.10
N ILE A 184 17.49 6.13 -5.14
CA ILE A 184 16.74 7.28 -4.61
C ILE A 184 16.63 8.41 -5.65
N LYS A 185 17.65 8.60 -6.51
CA LYS A 185 17.60 9.58 -7.60
C LYS A 185 16.55 9.22 -8.64
N PHE A 186 16.50 7.95 -9.05
CA PHE A 186 15.49 7.46 -9.99
C PHE A 186 14.09 7.63 -9.38
N MET A 187 13.89 7.13 -8.17
CA MET A 187 12.61 7.21 -7.46
C MET A 187 12.11 8.64 -7.35
N ASN A 188 12.94 9.58 -6.90
CA ASN A 188 12.57 10.99 -6.75
C ASN A 188 12.17 11.62 -8.09
N ARG A 189 12.85 11.27 -9.18
CA ARG A 189 12.52 11.77 -10.51
C ARG A 189 11.14 11.30 -10.95
N GLU A 190 10.88 10.00 -10.87
CA GLU A 190 9.60 9.42 -11.29
C GLU A 190 8.45 9.84 -10.34
N TYR A 191 8.70 9.85 -9.03
CA TYR A 191 7.74 10.34 -8.03
C TYR A 191 7.31 11.78 -8.32
N LYS A 192 8.31 12.65 -8.51
CA LYS A 192 8.01 14.06 -8.80
C LYS A 192 7.26 14.23 -10.12
N ALA A 193 7.62 13.49 -11.16
CA ALA A 193 6.94 13.55 -12.45
C ALA A 193 5.47 13.12 -12.32
N THR A 194 5.18 12.03 -11.61
CA THR A 194 3.81 11.58 -11.32
C THR A 194 3.05 12.59 -10.47
N TYR A 195 3.71 13.11 -9.42
CA TYR A 195 3.10 14.14 -8.56
C TYR A 195 2.71 15.38 -9.37
N ASP A 196 3.65 15.94 -10.15
CA ASP A 196 3.41 17.15 -10.94
C ASP A 196 2.31 16.94 -12.00
N HIS A 197 2.13 15.72 -12.49
CA HIS A 197 1.12 15.36 -13.48
C HIS A 197 -0.27 15.17 -12.87
N LEU A 198 -0.35 14.56 -11.68
CA LEU A 198 -1.63 14.11 -11.10
C LEU A 198 -2.14 14.98 -9.96
N PHE A 199 -1.32 15.85 -9.39
CA PHE A 199 -1.74 16.68 -8.26
C PHE A 199 -2.38 17.99 -8.73
N ASP A 200 -3.65 18.16 -8.37
CA ASP A 200 -4.37 19.43 -8.56
C ASP A 200 -4.03 20.39 -7.42
N LYS A 201 -3.40 21.51 -7.78
CA LYS A 201 -2.99 22.53 -6.81
C LYS A 201 -4.15 23.39 -6.30
N GLU A 202 -5.26 23.46 -7.05
CA GLU A 202 -6.43 24.25 -6.68
C GLU A 202 -7.30 23.46 -5.70
N GLU A 203 -7.56 22.19 -6.03
CA GLU A 203 -8.39 21.31 -5.21
C GLU A 203 -7.60 20.61 -4.09
N ASN A 204 -6.25 20.63 -4.14
CA ASN A 204 -5.35 19.91 -3.24
C ASN A 204 -5.60 18.39 -3.20
N LEU A 205 -5.93 17.81 -4.34
CA LEU A 205 -6.25 16.40 -4.51
C LEU A 205 -5.46 15.79 -5.67
N PHE A 206 -5.32 14.46 -5.64
CA PHE A 206 -4.79 13.73 -6.79
C PHE A 206 -5.91 13.33 -7.74
N TYR A 207 -5.70 13.57 -9.04
CA TYR A 207 -6.60 13.08 -10.08
C TYR A 207 -6.42 11.59 -10.30
N ARG A 208 -7.53 10.92 -10.62
CA ARG A 208 -7.48 9.65 -11.32
C ARG A 208 -7.45 9.92 -12.82
N PRO A 209 -6.48 9.39 -13.59
CA PRO A 209 -6.28 9.75 -15.02
C PRO A 209 -7.53 9.66 -15.89
N ASN A 210 -8.48 8.79 -15.57
CA ASN A 210 -9.74 8.60 -16.30
C ASN A 210 -10.69 9.81 -16.25
N LEU A 211 -10.47 10.75 -15.33
CA LEU A 211 -11.32 11.93 -15.16
C LEU A 211 -10.85 13.15 -15.98
N PHE A 212 -9.61 13.12 -16.46
CA PHE A 212 -9.08 14.22 -17.29
C PHE A 212 -9.77 14.35 -18.64
N TYR A 213 -10.33 13.28 -19.19
CA TYR A 213 -11.06 13.31 -20.47
C TYR A 213 -12.48 13.88 -20.38
N ILE A 214 -12.98 14.19 -19.21
CA ILE A 214 -14.35 14.69 -18.99
C ILE A 214 -14.39 16.22 -18.86
N ARG A 215 -13.23 16.91 -18.68
CA ARG A 215 -13.17 18.36 -18.47
C ARG A 215 -12.53 19.16 -19.63
N GLN A 216 -12.27 18.52 -20.77
CA GLN A 216 -11.98 19.19 -22.05
C GLN A 216 -13.25 19.05 -22.94
#